data_61ab7bab6b59bbae76e38ccbe61639f2
#
_entry.id   61ab7bab6b59bbae76e38ccbe61639f2
#
_cell.length_a   1.000
_cell.length_b   1.000
_cell.length_c   1.000
_cell.angle_alpha   90.00
_cell.angle_beta   90.00
_cell.angle_gamma   90.00
#
_symmetry.space_group_name_H-M   'P 1'
#
loop_
_entity.id
_entity.type
_entity.pdbx_description
1 polymer ?
#
loop_
_entity_poly.entity_id
_entity_poly.type
_entity_poly.pdbx_seq_one_letter_code
_entity_poly.pdbx_strand_id
1 'polypeptide(L)'
;MKKYILLFAFFAGLIGCETNETPIYEGEARYLYFPNDEGRDSAVISFTHYLTNELDVPFEIALIGKPSHDSLEYKLIVVDSLTTALPVDYELPNTLKFAPNQDKDTIYIHIKKTRPELSERSFKVTFRITANENFSPGIYNKQDIKVIFSNIKSQPLWWKDDVELILLGEYSDAKYDHFVIATQVSDLSEMSFSEIRILALKFKEYLIKNNIMEKDKDGNEFPMVDGVPAY
;
A
#
# COMPACT_ATOMS: atom_id res chain seq x y z
N MET A 1 76.27 22.88 -21.44
CA MET A 1 75.66 22.24 -20.28
C MET A 1 74.24 22.79 -19.91
N LYS A 2 73.96 24.07 -20.11
CA LYS A 2 72.60 24.64 -19.80
C LYS A 2 71.43 24.15 -20.67
N LYS A 3 71.68 23.65 -21.90
CA LYS A 3 70.65 23.16 -22.84
C LYS A 3 70.08 21.76 -22.45
N TYR A 4 70.81 20.95 -21.76
CA TYR A 4 70.35 19.61 -21.38
C TYR A 4 69.54 19.59 -20.04
N ILE A 5 69.76 20.60 -19.19
CA ILE A 5 69.00 20.76 -17.95
C ILE A 5 67.52 21.13 -18.26
N LEU A 6 67.25 21.92 -19.32
CA LEU A 6 65.92 22.30 -19.74
C LEU A 6 65.14 21.12 -20.36
N LEU A 7 65.85 20.19 -21.02
CA LEU A 7 65.19 19.00 -21.61
C LEU A 7 64.78 17.96 -20.54
N PHE A 8 65.57 17.87 -19.45
CA PHE A 8 65.31 16.96 -18.35
C PHE A 8 64.14 17.44 -17.46
N ALA A 9 63.97 18.77 -17.33
CA ALA A 9 62.84 19.35 -16.59
C ALA A 9 61.50 19.17 -17.30
N PHE A 10 61.48 19.05 -18.64
CA PHE A 10 60.26 18.83 -19.42
C PHE A 10 59.76 17.36 -19.37
N PHE A 11 60.66 16.41 -19.10
CA PHE A 11 60.30 14.97 -19.02
C PHE A 11 59.85 14.54 -17.61
N ALA A 12 60.07 15.35 -16.58
CA ALA A 12 59.63 15.06 -15.21
C ALA A 12 58.16 15.44 -14.94
N GLY A 13 57.50 16.13 -15.89
CA GLY A 13 56.10 16.59 -15.75
C GLY A 13 55.01 15.61 -16.22
N LEU A 14 55.38 14.39 -16.70
CA LEU A 14 54.43 13.45 -17.29
C LEU A 14 54.13 12.22 -16.43
N ILE A 15 54.55 12.19 -15.16
CA ILE A 15 54.24 11.08 -14.24
C ILE A 15 53.24 11.57 -13.18
N GLY A 16 52.07 11.98 -13.65
CA GLY A 16 51.01 12.46 -12.79
C GLY A 16 49.62 12.09 -13.31
N CYS A 17 49.43 10.86 -13.75
CA CYS A 17 48.13 10.29 -13.86
C CYS A 17 47.96 9.36 -12.66
N GLU A 18 47.61 9.89 -11.49
CA GLU A 18 46.88 9.12 -10.51
C GLU A 18 45.53 8.82 -11.14
N THR A 19 45.33 7.57 -11.51
CA THR A 19 43.99 7.06 -11.74
C THR A 19 43.22 7.23 -10.43
N ASN A 20 42.38 8.26 -10.35
CA ASN A 20 41.34 8.30 -9.32
C ASN A 20 40.44 7.09 -9.56
N GLU A 21 40.86 5.95 -9.04
CA GLU A 21 39.93 4.83 -8.89
C GLU A 21 38.84 5.35 -7.96
N THR A 22 37.65 5.52 -8.51
CA THR A 22 36.47 5.78 -7.68
C THR A 22 36.44 4.68 -6.63
N PRO A 23 36.41 5.00 -5.33
CA PRO A 23 36.39 3.99 -4.29
C PRO A 23 35.18 3.09 -4.54
N ILE A 24 35.45 1.88 -4.99
CA ILE A 24 34.41 0.83 -5.08
C ILE A 24 34.09 0.51 -3.64
N TYR A 25 32.81 0.68 -3.27
CA TYR A 25 32.31 0.26 -1.97
C TYR A 25 32.38 -1.28 -1.89
N GLU A 26 33.47 -1.80 -1.31
CA GLU A 26 33.70 -3.23 -1.09
C GLU A 26 33.03 -3.76 0.19
N GLY A 27 32.25 -2.91 0.85
CA GLY A 27 31.57 -3.28 2.10
C GLY A 27 30.46 -4.30 1.87
N GLU A 28 30.48 -5.38 2.63
CA GLU A 28 29.40 -6.37 2.69
C GLU A 28 28.17 -5.86 3.45
N ALA A 29 28.21 -4.64 3.95
CA ALA A 29 27.12 -4.04 4.73
C ALA A 29 25.87 -3.84 3.83
N ARG A 30 24.75 -4.33 4.33
CA ARG A 30 23.44 -4.25 3.67
C ARG A 30 22.47 -3.51 4.55
N TYR A 31 21.73 -2.58 3.95
CA TYR A 31 20.75 -1.77 4.67
C TYR A 31 19.41 -1.88 3.99
N LEU A 32 18.35 -2.08 4.77
CA LEU A 32 16.98 -2.12 4.27
C LEU A 32 16.24 -0.83 4.62
N TYR A 33 15.37 -0.41 3.72
CA TYR A 33 14.49 0.72 3.91
C TYR A 33 13.19 0.52 3.11
N PHE A 34 12.14 1.25 3.46
CA PHE A 34 10.92 1.30 2.70
C PHE A 34 10.97 2.49 1.73
N PRO A 35 10.98 2.29 0.40
CA PRO A 35 11.19 3.35 -0.60
C PRO A 35 9.94 4.22 -0.83
N ASN A 36 9.16 4.43 0.22
CA ASN A 36 7.97 5.25 0.14
C ASN A 36 8.31 6.72 -0.15
N ASP A 37 7.54 7.35 -1.04
CA ASP A 37 7.56 8.80 -1.23
C ASP A 37 7.09 9.50 0.05
N GLU A 38 7.47 10.78 0.22
CA GLU A 38 7.05 11.57 1.38
C GLU A 38 5.54 11.49 1.57
N GLY A 39 5.11 11.00 2.75
CA GLY A 39 3.70 10.83 3.11
C GLY A 39 3.05 9.50 2.73
N ARG A 40 3.76 8.57 2.06
CA ARG A 40 3.25 7.24 1.70
C ARG A 40 3.81 6.10 2.54
N ASP A 41 4.20 6.37 3.76
CA ASP A 41 4.65 5.37 4.73
C ASP A 41 3.48 4.54 5.32
N SER A 42 2.26 4.81 4.86
CA SER A 42 1.05 4.19 5.39
C SER A 42 0.09 3.71 4.30
N ALA A 43 -0.44 2.50 4.48
CA ALA A 43 -1.60 2.01 3.76
C ALA A 43 -2.86 2.24 4.61
N VAL A 44 -3.91 2.78 3.98
CA VAL A 44 -5.22 3.00 4.63
C VAL A 44 -6.22 2.02 4.02
N ILE A 45 -6.78 1.16 4.86
CA ILE A 45 -7.69 0.08 4.47
C ILE A 45 -9.04 0.30 5.16
N SER A 46 -10.12 0.30 4.36
CA SER A 46 -11.47 0.14 4.89
C SER A 46 -12.03 -1.21 4.44
N PHE A 47 -12.35 -2.08 5.39
CA PHE A 47 -12.94 -3.39 5.10
C PHE A 47 -14.31 -3.30 4.43
N THR A 48 -14.97 -2.15 4.49
CA THR A 48 -16.24 -1.92 3.77
C THR A 48 -16.09 -2.03 2.26
N HIS A 49 -14.87 -1.81 1.73
CA HIS A 49 -14.58 -1.89 0.30
C HIS A 49 -14.17 -3.30 -0.16
N TYR A 50 -14.21 -4.30 0.73
CA TYR A 50 -13.77 -5.67 0.44
C TYR A 50 -14.82 -6.70 0.86
N LEU A 51 -14.91 -7.79 0.10
CA LEU A 51 -15.81 -8.91 0.39
C LEU A 51 -15.23 -9.91 1.39
N THR A 52 -14.05 -9.63 1.91
CA THR A 52 -13.32 -10.49 2.84
C THR A 52 -13.10 -9.80 4.18
N ASN A 53 -12.90 -10.61 5.21
CA ASN A 53 -12.52 -10.13 6.54
C ASN A 53 -11.00 -10.13 6.77
N GLU A 54 -10.21 -10.48 5.76
CA GLU A 54 -8.76 -10.59 5.83
C GLU A 54 -8.14 -10.06 4.54
N LEU A 55 -7.03 -9.34 4.65
CA LEU A 55 -6.35 -8.70 3.52
C LEU A 55 -4.83 -8.77 3.68
N ASP A 56 -4.14 -9.05 2.60
CA ASP A 56 -2.70 -8.93 2.50
C ASP A 56 -2.34 -7.56 1.92
N VAL A 57 -1.66 -6.74 2.73
CA VAL A 57 -1.28 -5.37 2.37
C VAL A 57 0.19 -5.36 1.94
N PRO A 58 0.48 -5.10 0.65
CA PRO A 58 1.85 -5.11 0.13
C PRO A 58 2.61 -3.84 0.50
N PHE A 59 3.89 -4.01 0.85
CA PHE A 59 4.86 -2.92 0.97
C PHE A 59 6.16 -3.29 0.26
N GLU A 60 6.67 -2.37 -0.56
CA GLU A 60 7.98 -2.51 -1.15
C GLU A 60 9.06 -2.29 -0.07
N ILE A 61 10.07 -3.15 -0.04
CA ILE A 61 11.28 -3.00 0.76
C ILE A 61 12.48 -3.00 -0.16
N ALA A 62 13.43 -2.11 0.06
CA ALA A 62 14.58 -1.92 -0.83
C ALA A 62 15.91 -2.03 -0.08
N LEU A 63 16.92 -2.44 -0.82
CA LEU A 63 18.28 -2.70 -0.36
C LEU A 63 19.22 -1.56 -0.77
N ILE A 64 20.03 -1.12 0.18
CA ILE A 64 21.25 -0.36 -0.08
C ILE A 64 22.44 -1.28 0.20
N GLY A 65 23.30 -1.45 -0.78
CA GLY A 65 24.45 -2.34 -0.73
C GLY A 65 24.41 -3.40 -1.83
N LYS A 66 25.29 -4.38 -1.75
CA LYS A 66 25.41 -5.43 -2.75
C LYS A 66 24.33 -6.51 -2.51
N PRO A 67 23.50 -6.85 -3.51
CA PRO A 67 22.59 -7.99 -3.42
C PRO A 67 23.34 -9.29 -3.08
N SER A 68 22.70 -10.14 -2.29
CA SER A 68 23.21 -11.49 -1.99
C SER A 68 22.75 -12.47 -3.06
N HIS A 69 23.56 -13.51 -3.30
CA HIS A 69 23.17 -14.63 -4.12
C HIS A 69 22.20 -15.59 -3.38
N ASP A 70 22.19 -15.50 -2.05
CA ASP A 70 21.32 -16.29 -1.20
C ASP A 70 20.16 -15.43 -0.67
N SER A 71 19.02 -16.07 -0.39
CA SER A 71 17.92 -15.42 0.32
C SER A 71 18.31 -15.19 1.78
N LEU A 72 18.31 -13.94 2.22
CA LEU A 72 18.74 -13.56 3.56
C LEU A 72 17.57 -13.14 4.44
N GLU A 73 17.57 -13.60 5.68
CA GLU A 73 16.55 -13.22 6.66
C GLU A 73 16.73 -11.78 7.15
N TYR A 74 15.61 -11.05 7.28
CA TYR A 74 15.58 -9.75 7.93
C TYR A 74 14.52 -9.72 9.03
N LYS A 75 14.51 -8.67 9.83
CA LYS A 75 13.63 -8.58 10.99
C LYS A 75 12.86 -7.27 11.03
N LEU A 76 11.55 -7.38 11.27
CA LEU A 76 10.67 -6.28 11.66
C LEU A 76 10.22 -6.45 13.12
N ILE A 77 10.00 -5.33 13.78
CA ILE A 77 9.37 -5.29 15.11
C ILE A 77 8.11 -4.42 15.04
N VAL A 78 7.15 -4.71 15.89
CA VAL A 78 6.02 -3.81 16.13
C VAL A 78 6.49 -2.67 17.02
N VAL A 79 6.13 -1.44 16.65
CA VAL A 79 6.40 -0.25 17.46
C VAL A 79 5.19 0.02 18.33
N ASP A 80 5.19 -0.51 19.54
CA ASP A 80 4.03 -0.48 20.46
C ASP A 80 3.52 0.94 20.73
N SER A 81 4.40 1.91 20.93
CA SER A 81 4.04 3.31 21.15
C SER A 81 3.32 3.98 19.97
N LEU A 82 3.42 3.40 18.77
CA LEU A 82 2.77 3.88 17.54
C LEU A 82 1.66 2.95 17.06
N THR A 83 1.34 1.89 17.81
CA THR A 83 0.38 0.85 17.46
C THR A 83 -0.84 0.92 18.38
N THR A 84 -2.03 0.87 17.78
CA THR A 84 -3.32 0.79 18.49
C THR A 84 -4.05 -0.53 18.21
N ALA A 85 -3.59 -1.27 17.21
CA ALA A 85 -4.07 -2.60 16.88
C ALA A 85 -3.65 -3.61 17.94
N LEU A 86 -4.44 -4.66 18.13
CA LEU A 86 -4.08 -5.81 19.00
C LEU A 86 -3.33 -6.86 18.14
N PRO A 87 -2.52 -7.73 18.77
CA PRO A 87 -1.81 -8.80 18.04
C PRO A 87 -2.72 -9.75 17.25
N VAL A 88 -4.00 -9.82 17.59
CA VAL A 88 -4.99 -10.64 16.86
C VAL A 88 -5.43 -9.99 15.53
N ASP A 89 -5.20 -8.70 15.35
CA ASP A 89 -5.65 -7.93 14.19
C ASP A 89 -4.71 -8.03 12.98
N TYR A 90 -3.51 -8.55 13.17
CA TYR A 90 -2.48 -8.62 12.13
C TYR A 90 -1.56 -9.82 12.29
N GLU A 91 -0.95 -10.22 11.19
CA GLU A 91 0.09 -11.25 11.17
C GLU A 91 1.24 -10.83 10.25
N LEU A 92 2.45 -11.17 10.67
CA LEU A 92 3.64 -11.15 9.83
C LEU A 92 3.98 -12.59 9.43
N PRO A 93 4.59 -12.82 8.26
CA PRO A 93 5.20 -14.12 7.95
C PRO A 93 6.18 -14.53 9.06
N ASN A 94 6.16 -15.81 9.44
CA ASN A 94 7.04 -16.34 10.49
C ASN A 94 8.52 -16.11 10.21
N THR A 95 8.90 -16.04 8.93
CA THR A 95 10.25 -15.74 8.48
C THR A 95 10.18 -14.74 7.35
N LEU A 96 10.81 -13.58 7.56
CA LEU A 96 10.94 -12.53 6.56
C LEU A 96 12.24 -12.75 5.81
N LYS A 97 12.17 -12.95 4.49
CA LYS A 97 13.34 -13.20 3.64
C LYS A 97 13.38 -12.22 2.48
N PHE A 98 14.52 -11.60 2.29
CA PHE A 98 14.80 -10.78 1.12
C PHE A 98 15.26 -11.68 -0.03
N ALA A 99 14.67 -11.50 -1.21
CA ALA A 99 14.93 -12.35 -2.36
C ALA A 99 16.38 -12.20 -2.88
N PRO A 100 16.98 -13.30 -3.39
CA PRO A 100 18.36 -13.28 -3.87
C PRO A 100 18.48 -12.47 -5.18
N ASN A 101 19.65 -11.85 -5.38
CA ASN A 101 20.02 -11.10 -6.58
C ASN A 101 19.08 -9.94 -6.94
N GLN A 102 18.36 -9.38 -5.95
CA GLN A 102 17.46 -8.26 -6.12
C GLN A 102 17.85 -7.10 -5.22
N ASP A 103 17.48 -5.89 -5.64
CA ASP A 103 17.61 -4.65 -4.87
C ASP A 103 16.29 -4.21 -4.24
N LYS A 104 15.18 -4.85 -4.61
CA LYS A 104 13.84 -4.62 -4.10
C LYS A 104 13.08 -5.93 -3.92
N ASP A 105 12.20 -5.94 -2.91
CA ASP A 105 11.31 -7.05 -2.61
C ASP A 105 9.99 -6.53 -2.07
N THR A 106 8.99 -7.40 -1.90
CA THR A 106 7.67 -7.05 -1.37
C THR A 106 7.37 -7.86 -0.13
N ILE A 107 7.02 -7.17 0.96
CA ILE A 107 6.46 -7.80 2.15
C ILE A 107 4.95 -7.62 2.16
N TYR A 108 4.23 -8.65 2.58
CA TYR A 108 2.78 -8.63 2.79
C TYR A 108 2.48 -8.63 4.28
N ILE A 109 1.73 -7.64 4.73
CA ILE A 109 1.20 -7.56 6.10
C ILE A 109 -0.23 -8.08 6.06
N HIS A 110 -0.50 -9.18 6.74
CA HIS A 110 -1.82 -9.76 6.83
C HIS A 110 -2.63 -9.04 7.89
N ILE A 111 -3.78 -8.43 7.52
CA ILE A 111 -4.66 -7.66 8.41
C ILE A 111 -6.01 -8.35 8.48
N LYS A 112 -6.58 -8.42 9.70
CA LYS A 112 -7.83 -9.11 10.00
C LYS A 112 -8.88 -8.18 10.59
N LYS A 113 -10.12 -8.35 10.16
CA LYS A 113 -11.29 -7.72 10.76
C LYS A 113 -11.77 -8.56 11.94
N THR A 114 -11.27 -8.30 13.14
CA THR A 114 -11.45 -9.17 14.31
C THR A 114 -12.52 -8.68 15.28
N ARG A 115 -12.93 -7.41 15.21
CA ARG A 115 -13.78 -6.79 16.24
C ARG A 115 -14.76 -5.76 15.69
N PRO A 116 -15.91 -5.57 16.38
CA PRO A 116 -16.96 -4.63 15.94
C PRO A 116 -16.54 -3.16 16.02
N GLU A 117 -15.60 -2.77 16.92
CA GLU A 117 -15.13 -1.39 17.08
C GLU A 117 -14.45 -0.83 15.82
N LEU A 118 -14.07 -1.68 14.88
CA LEU A 118 -13.62 -1.27 13.55
C LEU A 118 -14.67 -0.47 12.78
N SER A 119 -15.95 -0.64 13.11
CA SER A 119 -17.05 0.14 12.50
C SER A 119 -17.19 1.55 13.08
N GLU A 120 -16.51 1.85 14.20
CA GLU A 120 -16.60 3.12 14.91
C GLU A 120 -15.31 3.93 14.77
N ARG A 121 -14.15 3.26 14.70
CA ARG A 121 -12.84 3.90 14.66
C ARG A 121 -11.81 3.07 13.91
N SER A 122 -10.78 3.76 13.42
CA SER A 122 -9.61 3.13 12.81
C SER A 122 -8.61 2.65 13.86
N PHE A 123 -7.95 1.54 13.55
CA PHE A 123 -6.79 1.05 14.29
C PHE A 123 -5.56 1.10 13.40
N LYS A 124 -4.39 1.13 14.04
CA LYS A 124 -3.11 1.26 13.35
C LYS A 124 -2.10 0.27 13.91
N VAL A 125 -1.35 -0.37 13.02
CA VAL A 125 -0.13 -1.10 13.38
C VAL A 125 1.06 -0.47 12.65
N THR A 126 2.17 -0.32 13.37
CA THR A 126 3.42 0.22 12.84
C THR A 126 4.52 -0.82 12.99
N PHE A 127 5.20 -1.12 11.90
CA PHE A 127 6.35 -2.02 11.88
C PHE A 127 7.62 -1.23 11.58
N ARG A 128 8.72 -1.63 12.19
CA ARG A 128 10.04 -1.02 12.01
C ARG A 128 11.08 -2.06 11.67
N ILE A 129 11.93 -1.75 10.68
CA ILE A 129 13.13 -2.54 10.39
C ILE A 129 14.06 -2.47 11.58
N THR A 130 14.54 -3.62 12.03
CA THR A 130 15.57 -3.70 13.09
C THR A 130 16.79 -4.47 12.58
N ALA A 131 17.95 -4.17 13.15
CA ALA A 131 19.19 -4.84 12.77
C ALA A 131 19.17 -6.33 13.11
N ASN A 132 19.76 -7.12 12.24
CA ASN A 132 20.11 -8.51 12.48
C ASN A 132 21.51 -8.81 11.90
N GLU A 133 21.89 -10.07 11.79
CA GLU A 133 23.20 -10.47 11.27
C GLU A 133 23.41 -10.13 9.79
N ASN A 134 22.33 -10.02 9.00
CA ASN A 134 22.37 -9.82 7.55
C ASN A 134 22.15 -8.37 7.13
N PHE A 135 21.33 -7.62 7.89
CA PHE A 135 20.86 -6.30 7.51
C PHE A 135 20.84 -5.33 8.69
N SER A 136 21.11 -4.06 8.39
CA SER A 136 20.88 -2.92 9.27
C SER A 136 19.76 -2.02 8.74
N PRO A 137 19.07 -1.24 9.60
CA PRO A 137 18.17 -0.20 9.16
C PRO A 137 18.89 0.84 8.29
N GLY A 138 18.29 1.17 7.15
CA GLY A 138 18.86 2.11 6.17
C GLY A 138 18.48 3.56 6.44
N ILE A 139 17.76 4.19 5.51
CA ILE A 139 17.41 5.62 5.56
C ILE A 139 16.55 5.92 6.78
N TYR A 140 16.98 6.84 7.66
CA TYR A 140 16.39 7.10 8.97
C TYR A 140 14.88 7.33 8.97
N ASN A 141 14.35 8.11 8.04
CA ASN A 141 12.91 8.43 7.93
C ASN A 141 12.12 7.42 7.07
N LYS A 142 12.75 6.33 6.63
CA LYS A 142 12.16 5.27 5.79
C LYS A 142 12.30 3.88 6.40
N GLN A 143 12.31 3.80 7.72
CA GLN A 143 12.45 2.53 8.46
C GLN A 143 11.12 1.95 8.90
N ASP A 144 10.05 2.74 8.87
CA ASP A 144 8.72 2.38 9.35
C ASP A 144 7.73 2.23 8.20
N ILE A 145 6.82 1.27 8.34
CA ILE A 145 5.57 1.18 7.59
C ILE A 145 4.39 1.10 8.54
N LYS A 146 3.24 1.61 8.08
CA LYS A 146 2.01 1.65 8.88
C LYS A 146 0.85 1.08 8.08
N VAL A 147 0.00 0.30 8.73
CA VAL A 147 -1.32 -0.04 8.21
C VAL A 147 -2.36 0.58 9.12
N ILE A 148 -3.21 1.43 8.55
CA ILE A 148 -4.37 2.01 9.22
C ILE A 148 -5.58 1.31 8.64
N PHE A 149 -6.39 0.68 9.48
CA PHE A 149 -7.51 -0.11 9.02
C PHE A 149 -8.77 0.13 9.86
N SER A 150 -9.91 0.05 9.19
CA SER A 150 -11.25 0.23 9.78
C SER A 150 -12.31 -0.56 9.02
N ASN A 151 -13.52 -0.57 9.55
CA ASN A 151 -14.73 -0.98 8.84
C ASN A 151 -15.76 0.16 8.87
N ILE A 152 -15.26 1.40 8.95
CA ILE A 152 -16.12 2.58 8.91
C ILE A 152 -16.67 2.72 7.50
N LYS A 153 -17.99 2.74 7.40
CA LYS A 153 -18.68 2.96 6.13
C LYS A 153 -18.48 4.40 5.70
N SER A 154 -18.13 4.59 4.46
CA SER A 154 -17.95 5.90 3.85
C SER A 154 -18.18 5.79 2.35
N GLN A 155 -18.65 6.88 1.75
CA GLN A 155 -18.81 6.96 0.31
C GLN A 155 -17.48 6.72 -0.39
N PRO A 156 -17.36 5.71 -1.28
CA PRO A 156 -16.16 5.50 -2.07
C PRO A 156 -15.87 6.69 -2.98
N LEU A 157 -14.58 6.97 -3.23
CA LEU A 157 -14.18 8.11 -4.08
C LEU A 157 -14.70 8.04 -5.52
N TRP A 158 -14.97 6.84 -6.02
CA TRP A 158 -15.55 6.62 -7.34
C TRP A 158 -17.08 6.79 -7.38
N TRP A 159 -17.79 6.81 -6.24
CA TRP A 159 -19.24 7.04 -6.17
C TRP A 159 -19.55 8.53 -6.15
N LYS A 160 -19.30 9.22 -7.24
CA LYS A 160 -19.48 10.66 -7.41
C LYS A 160 -19.69 10.99 -8.89
N ASP A 161 -19.91 12.27 -9.17
CA ASP A 161 -20.05 12.79 -10.53
C ASP A 161 -21.07 11.97 -11.37
N ASP A 162 -20.71 11.54 -12.55
CA ASP A 162 -21.58 10.79 -13.46
C ASP A 162 -22.04 9.45 -12.89
N VAL A 163 -21.24 8.80 -12.04
CA VAL A 163 -21.63 7.53 -11.39
C VAL A 163 -22.80 7.76 -10.44
N GLU A 164 -22.74 8.79 -9.64
CA GLU A 164 -23.82 9.17 -8.72
C GLU A 164 -25.02 9.74 -9.48
N LEU A 165 -24.80 10.71 -10.37
CA LEU A 165 -25.88 11.45 -11.02
C LEU A 165 -26.66 10.60 -12.03
N ILE A 166 -25.99 9.69 -12.75
CA ILE A 166 -26.55 9.03 -13.93
C ILE A 166 -26.81 7.53 -13.68
N LEU A 167 -26.02 6.89 -12.81
CA LEU A 167 -26.04 5.43 -12.69
C LEU A 167 -26.61 4.92 -11.37
N LEU A 168 -26.05 5.35 -10.22
CA LEU A 168 -26.34 4.75 -8.92
C LEU A 168 -27.21 5.61 -8.00
N GLY A 169 -27.31 6.92 -8.28
CA GLY A 169 -27.99 7.88 -7.42
C GLY A 169 -27.21 8.25 -6.17
N GLU A 170 -27.83 9.04 -5.29
CA GLU A 170 -27.23 9.47 -4.02
C GLU A 170 -26.73 8.27 -3.21
N TYR A 171 -25.54 8.40 -2.65
CA TYR A 171 -24.93 7.35 -1.83
C TYR A 171 -25.70 7.14 -0.52
N SER A 172 -25.90 5.88 -0.16
CA SER A 172 -26.17 5.45 1.21
C SER A 172 -25.39 4.17 1.52
N ASP A 173 -25.08 3.93 2.79
CA ASP A 173 -24.42 2.69 3.23
C ASP A 173 -25.21 1.44 2.82
N ALA A 174 -26.55 1.50 2.97
CA ALA A 174 -27.44 0.41 2.59
C ALA A 174 -27.39 0.16 1.07
N LYS A 175 -27.40 1.22 0.26
CA LYS A 175 -27.31 1.12 -1.19
C LYS A 175 -25.99 0.52 -1.64
N TYR A 176 -24.89 0.92 -1.02
CA TYR A 176 -23.56 0.35 -1.29
C TYR A 176 -23.52 -1.16 -0.92
N ASP A 177 -24.00 -1.53 0.26
CA ASP A 177 -24.06 -2.94 0.66
C ASP A 177 -24.83 -3.80 -0.36
N HIS A 178 -26.03 -3.34 -0.77
CA HIS A 178 -26.83 -4.04 -1.77
C HIS A 178 -26.18 -4.05 -3.16
N PHE A 179 -25.47 -2.98 -3.53
CA PHE A 179 -24.70 -2.94 -4.77
C PHE A 179 -23.62 -4.03 -4.79
N VAL A 180 -22.85 -4.14 -3.71
CA VAL A 180 -21.80 -5.17 -3.57
C VAL A 180 -22.41 -6.59 -3.56
N ILE A 181 -23.53 -6.80 -2.87
CA ILE A 181 -24.24 -8.10 -2.89
C ILE A 181 -24.69 -8.46 -4.31
N ALA A 182 -25.27 -7.52 -5.03
CA ALA A 182 -25.80 -7.75 -6.37
C ALA A 182 -24.73 -8.00 -7.42
N THR A 183 -23.65 -7.23 -7.37
CA THR A 183 -22.63 -7.20 -8.41
C THR A 183 -21.44 -8.10 -8.11
N GLN A 184 -21.13 -8.36 -6.84
CA GLN A 184 -19.91 -8.98 -6.32
C GLN A 184 -18.64 -8.14 -6.64
N VAL A 185 -18.84 -6.82 -6.80
CA VAL A 185 -17.77 -5.85 -7.05
C VAL A 185 -17.86 -4.73 -6.01
N SER A 186 -16.76 -4.40 -5.35
CA SER A 186 -16.71 -3.38 -4.30
C SER A 186 -15.90 -2.14 -4.69
N ASP A 187 -15.09 -2.21 -5.75
CA ASP A 187 -14.29 -1.10 -6.25
C ASP A 187 -14.47 -0.95 -7.76
N LEU A 188 -14.82 0.26 -8.19
CA LEU A 188 -15.02 0.63 -9.60
C LEU A 188 -13.97 1.61 -10.11
N SER A 189 -12.93 1.90 -9.33
CA SER A 189 -11.93 2.96 -9.63
C SER A 189 -11.23 2.78 -10.97
N GLU A 190 -10.99 1.52 -11.37
CA GLU A 190 -10.28 1.17 -12.61
C GLU A 190 -11.23 0.80 -13.77
N MET A 191 -12.56 0.91 -13.56
CA MET A 191 -13.56 0.52 -14.54
C MET A 191 -13.96 1.68 -15.46
N SER A 192 -14.20 1.39 -16.72
CA SER A 192 -14.80 2.33 -17.65
C SER A 192 -16.28 2.60 -17.32
N PHE A 193 -16.76 3.77 -17.72
CA PHE A 193 -18.18 4.14 -17.52
C PHE A 193 -19.16 3.09 -18.08
N SER A 194 -18.83 2.45 -19.20
CA SER A 194 -19.64 1.41 -19.82
C SER A 194 -19.73 0.14 -18.97
N GLU A 195 -18.64 -0.26 -18.34
CA GLU A 195 -18.61 -1.40 -17.42
C GLU A 195 -19.39 -1.08 -16.15
N ILE A 196 -19.23 0.11 -15.60
CA ILE A 196 -19.99 0.57 -14.42
C ILE A 196 -21.49 0.60 -14.73
N ARG A 197 -21.88 1.03 -15.94
CA ARG A 197 -23.29 1.02 -16.37
C ARG A 197 -23.89 -0.39 -16.40
N ILE A 198 -23.14 -1.38 -16.86
CA ILE A 198 -23.59 -2.78 -16.84
C ILE A 198 -23.86 -3.24 -15.40
N LEU A 199 -22.97 -2.91 -14.47
CA LEU A 199 -23.13 -3.24 -13.05
C LEU A 199 -24.31 -2.50 -12.43
N ALA A 200 -24.52 -1.23 -12.79
CA ALA A 200 -25.66 -0.44 -12.30
C ALA A 200 -27.01 -1.03 -12.78
N LEU A 201 -27.09 -1.51 -14.02
CA LEU A 201 -28.27 -2.19 -14.53
C LEU A 201 -28.52 -3.52 -13.82
N LYS A 202 -27.48 -4.31 -13.58
CA LYS A 202 -27.56 -5.55 -12.79
C LYS A 202 -28.04 -5.27 -11.36
N PHE A 203 -27.53 -4.20 -10.76
CA PHE A 203 -27.94 -3.76 -9.44
C PHE A 203 -29.42 -3.34 -9.42
N LYS A 204 -29.85 -2.55 -10.39
CA LYS A 204 -31.26 -2.13 -10.52
C LYS A 204 -32.23 -3.33 -10.65
N GLU A 205 -31.86 -4.31 -11.48
CA GLU A 205 -32.61 -5.56 -11.60
C GLU A 205 -32.71 -6.34 -10.27
N TYR A 206 -31.57 -6.41 -9.55
CA TYR A 206 -31.55 -7.02 -8.22
C TYR A 206 -32.46 -6.33 -7.23
N LEU A 207 -32.49 -4.99 -7.20
CA LEU A 207 -33.37 -4.21 -6.30
C LEU A 207 -34.86 -4.47 -6.59
N ILE A 208 -35.24 -4.49 -7.86
CA ILE A 208 -36.61 -4.79 -8.30
C ILE A 208 -37.00 -6.22 -7.88
N LYS A 209 -36.16 -7.20 -8.23
CA LYS A 209 -36.44 -8.62 -7.97
C LYS A 209 -36.61 -8.94 -6.49
N ASN A 210 -35.84 -8.27 -5.62
CA ASN A 210 -35.84 -8.53 -4.18
C ASN A 210 -36.70 -7.54 -3.38
N ASN A 211 -37.37 -6.59 -4.04
CA ASN A 211 -38.20 -5.55 -3.43
C ASN A 211 -37.49 -4.85 -2.27
N ILE A 212 -36.22 -4.39 -2.52
CA ILE A 212 -35.41 -3.76 -1.50
C ILE A 212 -35.91 -2.36 -1.18
N MET A 213 -36.19 -2.10 0.10
CA MET A 213 -36.64 -0.81 0.61
C MET A 213 -35.50 -0.05 1.28
N GLU A 214 -35.55 1.26 1.25
CA GLU A 214 -34.64 2.18 1.94
C GLU A 214 -35.47 3.18 2.75
N LYS A 215 -34.81 3.85 3.75
CA LYS A 215 -35.46 4.91 4.53
C LYS A 215 -34.84 6.25 4.18
N ASP A 216 -35.70 7.25 4.00
CA ASP A 216 -35.25 8.64 3.87
C ASP A 216 -34.80 9.23 5.22
N LYS A 217 -34.34 10.49 5.21
CA LYS A 217 -33.88 11.21 6.40
C LYS A 217 -34.98 11.43 7.44
N ASP A 218 -36.23 11.36 7.03
CA ASP A 218 -37.40 11.51 7.87
C ASP A 218 -37.95 10.16 8.37
N GLY A 219 -37.32 9.05 7.95
CA GLY A 219 -37.65 7.69 8.35
C GLY A 219 -38.75 7.03 7.51
N ASN A 220 -39.21 7.66 6.41
CA ASN A 220 -40.20 7.06 5.52
C ASN A 220 -39.54 6.00 4.64
N GLU A 221 -40.22 4.86 4.47
CA GLU A 221 -39.75 3.77 3.60
C GLU A 221 -40.13 4.05 2.14
N PHE A 222 -39.18 3.83 1.24
CA PHE A 222 -39.41 3.89 -0.21
C PHE A 222 -38.62 2.79 -0.94
N PRO A 223 -39.00 2.38 -2.15
CA PRO A 223 -38.23 1.42 -2.92
C PRO A 223 -36.84 2.00 -3.26
N MET A 224 -35.77 1.33 -2.85
CA MET A 224 -34.41 1.78 -3.13
C MET A 224 -34.14 1.99 -4.63
N VAL A 225 -34.83 1.22 -5.49
CA VAL A 225 -34.72 1.32 -6.95
C VAL A 225 -35.11 2.70 -7.50
N ASP A 226 -36.02 3.42 -6.81
CA ASP A 226 -36.46 4.76 -7.23
C ASP A 226 -35.32 5.77 -7.17
N GLY A 227 -34.33 5.54 -6.30
CA GLY A 227 -33.12 6.31 -6.18
C GLY A 227 -31.97 5.86 -7.11
N VAL A 228 -32.17 4.95 -8.06
CA VAL A 228 -31.16 4.44 -9.00
C VAL A 228 -31.49 4.83 -10.44
N PRO A 229 -30.87 5.88 -11.01
CA PRO A 229 -31.20 6.43 -12.32
C PRO A 229 -30.95 5.48 -13.50
N ALA A 230 -29.97 4.58 -13.42
CA ALA A 230 -29.46 3.75 -14.52
C ALA A 230 -30.51 3.34 -15.57
N TYR A 231 -30.24 3.69 -16.84
CA TYR A 231 -31.05 3.42 -18.03
C TYR A 231 -30.31 2.55 -19.04
#